data_968bb0ced840dd9152a17f5c3801cfef
#
_entry.id   968bb0ced840dd9152a17f5c3801cfef
#
_cell.length_a   1.000
_cell.length_b   1.000
_cell.length_c   1.000
_cell.angle_alpha   90.00
_cell.angle_beta   90.00
_cell.angle_gamma   90.00
#
_symmetry.space_group_name_H-M   'P 1'
#
loop_
_entity.id
_entity.type
_entity.pdbx_description
1 polymer ?
#
loop_
_entity_poly.entity_id
_entity_poly.type
_entity_poly.pdbx_seq_one_letter_code
_entity_poly.pdbx_strand_id
1 'polypeptide(L)'
;MEESKMKKVLAILFAVSLCISSLYTVAFAEEEMSNEMIPVCVSVPEGWDAPCCWAWADDGTNAFEAWPGEQLEPLDDGWYYTYVPRFVQNIIVNASEASVQTEGIAVEAGKAVWITVADDATASVSYEAQSMAEIPEYVEKFTVHAYVP
;
A
#
# COMPACT_ATOMS: atom_id res chain seq x y z
N MET A 1 56.20 15.57 14.96
CA MET A 1 55.93 14.28 14.29
C MET A 1 54.76 13.52 14.92
N GLU A 2 54.52 13.59 16.22
CA GLU A 2 53.39 12.94 16.90
C GLU A 2 52.02 13.66 16.69
N GLU A 3 51.97 15.00 16.63
CA GLU A 3 50.76 15.75 16.36
C GLU A 3 50.15 15.45 15.00
N SER A 4 50.94 15.20 13.96
CA SER A 4 50.46 14.86 12.63
C SER A 4 49.81 13.45 12.57
N LYS A 5 50.29 12.52 13.39
CA LYS A 5 49.72 11.15 13.50
C LYS A 5 48.39 11.18 14.26
N MET A 6 48.29 11.94 15.35
CA MET A 6 47.05 12.11 16.11
C MET A 6 45.94 12.78 15.29
N LYS A 7 46.25 13.81 14.50
CA LYS A 7 45.30 14.49 13.61
C LYS A 7 44.73 13.54 12.54
N LYS A 8 45.58 12.63 11.99
CA LYS A 8 45.11 11.62 11.01
C LYS A 8 44.23 10.54 11.64
N VAL A 9 44.54 10.08 12.85
CA VAL A 9 43.73 9.11 13.59
C VAL A 9 42.36 9.70 13.98
N LEU A 10 42.36 10.96 14.43
CA LEU A 10 41.14 11.64 14.78
C LEU A 10 40.21 11.87 13.57
N ALA A 11 40.78 12.20 12.39
CA ALA A 11 40.04 12.34 11.14
C ALA A 11 39.41 11.01 10.67
N ILE A 12 40.10 9.89 10.84
CA ILE A 12 39.59 8.55 10.49
C ILE A 12 38.48 8.11 11.44
N LEU A 13 38.61 8.36 12.74
CA LEU A 13 37.56 8.07 13.72
C LEU A 13 36.29 8.93 13.48
N PHE A 14 36.45 10.19 13.06
CA PHE A 14 35.31 11.06 12.74
C PHE A 14 34.59 10.62 11.45
N ALA A 15 35.34 10.19 10.43
CA ALA A 15 34.77 9.67 9.18
C ALA A 15 34.00 8.36 9.38
N VAL A 16 34.50 7.45 10.22
CA VAL A 16 33.83 6.19 10.56
C VAL A 16 32.56 6.44 11.37
N SER A 17 32.55 7.41 12.28
CA SER A 17 31.36 7.80 13.06
C SER A 17 30.26 8.40 12.18
N LEU A 18 30.61 9.19 11.17
CA LEU A 18 29.66 9.76 10.20
C LEU A 18 29.06 8.68 9.27
N CYS A 19 29.84 7.68 8.86
CA CYS A 19 29.34 6.57 8.04
C CYS A 19 28.34 5.68 8.81
N ILE A 20 28.55 5.46 10.10
CA ILE A 20 27.66 4.65 10.93
C ILE A 20 26.31 5.36 11.15
N SER A 21 26.31 6.69 11.37
CA SER A 21 25.08 7.46 11.54
C SER A 21 24.25 7.55 10.27
N SER A 22 24.84 7.59 9.09
CA SER A 22 24.08 7.59 7.83
C SER A 22 23.49 6.22 7.49
N LEU A 23 24.12 5.10 7.91
CA LEU A 23 23.57 3.75 7.74
C LEU A 23 22.34 3.51 8.64
N TYR A 24 22.34 4.04 9.87
CA TYR A 24 21.18 3.92 10.76
C TYR A 24 19.97 4.73 10.28
N THR A 25 20.18 5.91 9.71
CA THR A 25 19.09 6.74 9.18
C THR A 25 18.43 6.12 7.95
N VAL A 26 19.18 5.45 7.09
CA VAL A 26 18.64 4.76 5.91
C VAL A 26 17.80 3.53 6.32
N ALA A 27 18.25 2.74 7.29
CA ALA A 27 17.51 1.57 7.76
C ALA A 27 16.17 1.93 8.42
N PHE A 28 16.10 2.99 9.21
CA PHE A 28 14.85 3.48 9.80
C PHE A 28 13.88 4.04 8.75
N ALA A 29 14.37 4.71 7.72
CA ALA A 29 13.54 5.22 6.63
C ALA A 29 12.96 4.10 5.77
N GLU A 30 13.69 2.99 5.57
CA GLU A 30 13.19 1.82 4.83
C GLU A 30 12.11 1.06 5.62
N GLU A 31 12.23 0.91 6.93
CA GLU A 31 11.20 0.26 7.76
C GLU A 31 9.91 1.09 7.86
N GLU A 32 10.00 2.40 8.00
CA GLU A 32 8.81 3.27 8.00
C GLU A 32 8.11 3.28 6.65
N MET A 33 8.86 3.25 5.54
CA MET A 33 8.28 3.20 4.19
C MET A 33 7.64 1.85 3.86
N SER A 34 8.07 0.75 4.48
CA SER A 34 7.51 -0.58 4.22
C SER A 34 6.10 -0.78 4.81
N ASN A 35 5.76 -0.04 5.86
CA ASN A 35 4.47 -0.11 6.56
C ASN A 35 3.47 0.96 6.11
N GLU A 36 3.83 1.81 5.15
CA GLU A 36 2.91 2.81 4.61
C GLU A 36 1.75 2.14 3.86
N MET A 37 0.53 2.54 4.22
CA MET A 37 -0.70 2.08 3.58
C MET A 37 -1.17 3.12 2.57
N ILE A 38 -1.47 2.66 1.37
CA ILE A 38 -1.81 3.49 0.21
C ILE A 38 -3.30 3.34 -0.12
N PRO A 39 -4.06 4.42 -0.29
CA PRO A 39 -5.47 4.32 -0.64
C PRO A 39 -5.66 3.83 -2.09
N VAL A 40 -6.59 2.89 -2.24
CA VAL A 40 -7.11 2.41 -3.51
C VAL A 40 -8.59 2.76 -3.57
N CYS A 41 -8.99 3.58 -4.52
CA CYS A 41 -10.37 3.96 -4.76
C CYS A 41 -10.89 3.27 -6.01
N VAL A 42 -12.11 2.73 -5.93
CA VAL A 42 -12.68 1.93 -7.01
C VAL A 42 -14.11 2.35 -7.29
N SER A 43 -14.45 2.51 -8.55
CA SER A 43 -15.81 2.61 -9.05
C SER A 43 -16.15 1.35 -9.83
N VAL A 44 -17.26 0.70 -9.48
CA VAL A 44 -17.70 -0.56 -10.09
C VAL A 44 -19.07 -0.39 -10.76
N PRO A 45 -19.40 -1.27 -11.73
CA PRO A 45 -20.71 -1.28 -12.36
C PRO A 45 -21.84 -1.61 -11.37
N GLU A 46 -23.05 -1.21 -11.73
CA GLU A 46 -24.26 -1.65 -11.02
C GLU A 46 -24.35 -3.18 -10.99
N GLY A 47 -24.69 -3.73 -9.84
CA GLY A 47 -24.77 -5.18 -9.64
C GLY A 47 -23.48 -5.84 -9.13
N TRP A 48 -22.39 -5.10 -9.00
CA TRP A 48 -21.20 -5.56 -8.30
C TRP A 48 -21.34 -5.30 -6.80
N ASP A 49 -22.21 -6.06 -6.16
CA ASP A 49 -22.45 -5.91 -4.72
C ASP A 49 -21.25 -6.37 -3.89
N ALA A 50 -20.99 -5.65 -2.80
CA ALA A 50 -19.89 -5.94 -1.89
C ALA A 50 -18.54 -6.19 -2.59
N PRO A 51 -18.04 -5.26 -3.42
CA PRO A 51 -16.80 -5.46 -4.15
C PRO A 51 -15.61 -5.63 -3.20
N CYS A 52 -14.66 -6.47 -3.61
CA CYS A 52 -13.42 -6.75 -2.90
C CYS A 52 -12.20 -6.41 -3.74
N CYS A 53 -11.07 -6.19 -3.07
CA CYS A 53 -9.77 -5.94 -3.66
C CYS A 53 -8.82 -7.08 -3.28
N TRP A 54 -8.24 -7.74 -4.27
CA TRP A 54 -7.09 -8.62 -4.13
C TRP A 54 -5.85 -7.90 -4.66
N ALA A 55 -4.75 -7.94 -3.94
CA ALA A 55 -3.56 -7.15 -4.30
C ALA A 55 -2.27 -7.90 -3.99
N TRP A 56 -1.24 -7.71 -4.82
CA TRP A 56 0.06 -8.37 -4.66
C TRP A 56 1.20 -7.58 -5.33
N ALA A 57 2.44 -7.90 -4.96
CA ALA A 57 3.65 -7.41 -5.62
C ALA A 57 4.08 -8.31 -6.77
N ASP A 58 4.93 -7.83 -7.66
CA ASP A 58 5.46 -8.59 -8.81
C ASP A 58 6.27 -9.83 -8.40
N ASP A 59 6.84 -9.84 -7.20
CA ASP A 59 7.53 -10.99 -6.61
C ASP A 59 6.59 -12.07 -6.07
N GLY A 60 5.27 -11.86 -6.12
CA GLY A 60 4.23 -12.76 -5.63
C GLY A 60 3.85 -12.55 -4.16
N THR A 61 4.38 -11.55 -3.48
CA THR A 61 3.97 -11.22 -2.10
C THR A 61 2.54 -10.70 -2.10
N ASN A 62 1.64 -11.39 -1.39
CA ASN A 62 0.24 -11.00 -1.27
C ASN A 62 0.04 -9.93 -0.18
N ALA A 63 -0.86 -8.99 -0.44
CA ALA A 63 -1.26 -7.97 0.53
C ALA A 63 -2.28 -8.48 1.56
N PHE A 64 -3.04 -9.52 1.21
CA PHE A 64 -4.10 -10.11 2.03
C PHE A 64 -3.90 -11.61 2.20
N GLU A 65 -4.45 -12.17 3.29
CA GLU A 65 -4.24 -13.58 3.64
C GLU A 65 -4.95 -14.55 2.69
N ALA A 66 -6.15 -14.20 2.23
CA ALA A 66 -6.99 -15.10 1.43
C ALA A 66 -7.87 -14.34 0.44
N TRP A 67 -8.16 -15.02 -0.68
CA TRP A 67 -9.19 -14.59 -1.63
C TRP A 67 -10.58 -14.54 -0.96
N PRO A 68 -11.42 -13.56 -1.24
CA PRO A 68 -11.34 -12.53 -2.30
C PRO A 68 -10.56 -11.26 -1.92
N GLY A 69 -9.86 -11.24 -0.82
CA GLY A 69 -9.12 -10.11 -0.31
C GLY A 69 -9.93 -9.24 0.65
N GLU A 70 -9.66 -7.95 0.65
CA GLU A 70 -10.34 -6.99 1.52
C GLU A 70 -11.63 -6.48 0.86
N GLN A 71 -12.73 -6.51 1.59
CA GLN A 71 -13.97 -5.88 1.13
C GLN A 71 -13.81 -4.37 1.13
N LEU A 72 -14.18 -3.73 0.01
CA LEU A 72 -14.13 -2.30 -0.16
C LEU A 72 -15.23 -1.60 0.65
N GLU A 73 -14.92 -0.48 1.27
CA GLU A 73 -15.86 0.34 2.01
C GLU A 73 -16.43 1.44 1.10
N PRO A 74 -17.73 1.78 1.20
CA PRO A 74 -18.33 2.79 0.35
C PRO A 74 -17.88 4.22 0.73
N LEU A 75 -17.72 5.07 -0.28
CA LEU A 75 -17.64 6.52 -0.16
C LEU A 75 -19.00 7.17 -0.54
N ASP A 76 -19.19 8.43 -0.16
CA ASP A 76 -20.48 9.14 -0.31
C ASP A 76 -20.94 9.33 -1.76
N ASP A 77 -20.07 9.26 -2.75
CA ASP A 77 -20.33 9.56 -4.16
C ASP A 77 -20.37 8.33 -5.10
N GLY A 78 -20.58 7.14 -4.54
CA GLY A 78 -20.65 5.88 -5.29
C GLY A 78 -19.30 5.23 -5.58
N TRP A 79 -18.21 5.81 -5.11
CA TRP A 79 -16.90 5.18 -5.07
C TRP A 79 -16.78 4.29 -3.85
N TYR A 80 -15.84 3.34 -3.92
CA TYR A 80 -15.41 2.49 -2.82
C TYR A 80 -13.93 2.72 -2.54
N TYR A 81 -13.45 2.35 -1.35
CA TYR A 81 -12.04 2.46 -1.03
C TYR A 81 -11.56 1.31 -0.15
N THR A 82 -10.28 1.08 -0.18
CA THR A 82 -9.50 0.32 0.80
C THR A 82 -8.09 0.86 0.86
N TYR A 83 -7.30 0.30 1.74
CA TYR A 83 -5.88 0.58 1.83
C TYR A 83 -5.08 -0.68 1.54
N VAL A 84 -3.97 -0.52 0.81
CA VAL A 84 -3.04 -1.60 0.50
C VAL A 84 -1.63 -1.22 0.94
N PRO A 85 -0.77 -2.19 1.28
CA PRO A 85 0.63 -1.90 1.56
C PRO A 85 1.34 -1.25 0.36
N ARG A 86 2.29 -0.37 0.65
CA ARG A 86 3.05 0.38 -0.35
C ARG A 86 3.70 -0.48 -1.44
N PHE A 87 4.01 -1.74 -1.16
CA PHE A 87 4.66 -2.65 -2.11
C PHE A 87 3.76 -3.14 -3.24
N VAL A 88 2.45 -2.94 -3.16
CA VAL A 88 1.47 -3.45 -4.14
C VAL A 88 1.72 -2.87 -5.52
N GLN A 89 1.75 -3.74 -6.52
CA GLN A 89 1.96 -3.42 -7.93
C GLN A 89 0.88 -4.00 -8.84
N ASN A 90 0.02 -4.88 -8.31
CA ASN A 90 -1.06 -5.52 -9.04
C ASN A 90 -2.32 -5.61 -8.18
N ILE A 91 -3.48 -5.39 -8.80
CA ILE A 91 -4.78 -5.41 -8.17
C ILE A 91 -5.78 -6.19 -9.03
N ILE A 92 -6.65 -6.98 -8.40
CA ILE A 92 -7.90 -7.48 -9.00
C ILE A 92 -9.06 -6.89 -8.19
N VAL A 93 -9.99 -6.28 -8.87
CA VAL A 93 -11.29 -5.91 -8.30
C VAL A 93 -12.28 -7.01 -8.62
N ASN A 94 -12.98 -7.50 -7.60
CA ASN A 94 -13.94 -8.58 -7.76
C ASN A 94 -15.20 -8.33 -6.95
N ALA A 95 -16.29 -8.94 -7.39
CA ALA A 95 -17.52 -9.07 -6.63
C ALA A 95 -17.79 -10.58 -6.50
N SER A 96 -17.26 -11.20 -5.44
CA SER A 96 -17.20 -12.65 -5.28
C SER A 96 -18.59 -13.31 -5.26
N GLU A 97 -19.61 -12.63 -4.74
CA GLU A 97 -20.98 -13.10 -4.73
C GLU A 97 -21.60 -13.15 -6.14
N ALA A 98 -21.21 -12.19 -7.01
CA ALA A 98 -21.64 -12.16 -8.40
C ALA A 98 -20.75 -13.00 -9.33
N SER A 99 -19.68 -13.59 -8.81
CA SER A 99 -18.67 -14.38 -9.56
C SER A 99 -18.05 -13.62 -10.74
N VAL A 100 -17.86 -12.31 -10.58
CA VAL A 100 -17.25 -11.43 -11.58
C VAL A 100 -15.96 -10.80 -11.03
N GLN A 101 -15.01 -10.54 -11.92
CA GLN A 101 -13.76 -9.90 -11.58
C GLN A 101 -13.10 -9.23 -12.79
N THR A 102 -12.21 -8.29 -12.54
CA THR A 102 -11.31 -7.76 -13.55
C THR A 102 -10.18 -8.74 -13.85
N GLU A 103 -9.46 -8.50 -14.96
CA GLU A 103 -8.09 -9.01 -15.10
C GLU A 103 -7.16 -8.34 -14.07
N GLY A 104 -5.92 -8.79 -13.99
CA GLY A 104 -4.90 -8.15 -13.16
C GLY A 104 -4.60 -6.73 -13.64
N ILE A 105 -4.75 -5.76 -12.76
CA ILE A 105 -4.55 -4.34 -13.03
C ILE A 105 -3.17 -3.96 -12.50
N ALA A 106 -2.25 -3.55 -13.38
CA ALA A 106 -0.95 -3.03 -12.97
C ALA A 106 -1.08 -1.61 -12.41
N VAL A 107 -0.46 -1.37 -11.25
CA VAL A 107 -0.45 -0.08 -10.57
C VAL A 107 0.98 0.31 -10.16
N GLU A 108 1.22 1.61 -9.97
CA GLU A 108 2.49 2.10 -9.45
C GLU A 108 2.55 1.96 -7.93
N ALA A 109 3.53 1.22 -7.44
CA ALA A 109 3.75 1.04 -6.01
C ALA A 109 3.91 2.39 -5.27
N GLY A 110 3.24 2.52 -4.13
CA GLY A 110 3.34 3.70 -3.28
C GLY A 110 2.57 4.93 -3.76
N LYS A 111 1.71 4.79 -4.77
CA LYS A 111 0.84 5.88 -5.24
C LYS A 111 -0.63 5.58 -4.99
N ALA A 112 -1.35 6.55 -4.45
CA ALA A 112 -2.80 6.51 -4.41
C ALA A 112 -3.37 6.30 -5.81
N VAL A 113 -4.32 5.39 -5.96
CA VAL A 113 -4.85 4.99 -7.26
C VAL A 113 -6.38 5.01 -7.28
N TRP A 114 -6.92 5.42 -8.41
CA TRP A 114 -8.33 5.46 -8.74
C TRP A 114 -8.60 4.52 -9.90
N ILE A 115 -9.43 3.50 -9.69
CA ILE A 115 -9.73 2.45 -10.65
C ILE A 115 -11.21 2.55 -11.04
N THR A 116 -11.49 2.68 -12.31
CA THR A 116 -12.86 2.62 -12.84
C THR A 116 -13.04 1.31 -13.58
N VAL A 117 -13.98 0.49 -13.12
CA VAL A 117 -14.35 -0.78 -13.74
C VAL A 117 -15.57 -0.57 -14.64
N ALA A 118 -15.49 -0.99 -15.89
CA ALA A 118 -16.58 -0.92 -16.85
C ALA A 118 -17.48 -2.17 -16.78
N ASP A 119 -18.63 -2.12 -17.44
CA ASP A 119 -19.63 -3.21 -17.47
C ASP A 119 -19.09 -4.54 -18.00
N ASP A 120 -18.08 -4.49 -18.86
CA ASP A 120 -17.37 -5.68 -19.40
C ASP A 120 -16.22 -6.16 -18.52
N ALA A 121 -16.10 -5.63 -17.29
CA ALA A 121 -15.03 -5.90 -16.34
C ALA A 121 -13.64 -5.39 -16.77
N THR A 122 -13.52 -4.58 -17.81
CA THR A 122 -12.27 -3.87 -18.11
C THR A 122 -12.07 -2.73 -17.11
N ALA A 123 -10.81 -2.41 -16.81
CA ALA A 123 -10.48 -1.38 -15.83
C ALA A 123 -9.60 -0.29 -16.42
N SER A 124 -9.82 0.95 -16.00
CA SER A 124 -8.94 2.08 -16.25
C SER A 124 -8.37 2.63 -14.95
N VAL A 125 -7.13 3.10 -14.99
CA VAL A 125 -6.35 3.56 -13.84
C VAL A 125 -6.06 5.06 -13.96
N SER A 126 -6.23 5.79 -12.85
CA SER A 126 -5.82 7.18 -12.71
C SER A 126 -5.09 7.38 -11.39
N TYR A 127 -4.09 8.23 -11.38
CA TYR A 127 -3.38 8.68 -10.18
C TYR A 127 -3.81 10.09 -9.73
N GLU A 128 -4.77 10.66 -10.43
CA GLU A 128 -5.44 11.91 -10.06
C GLU A 128 -6.80 11.57 -9.43
N ALA A 129 -7.17 12.30 -8.39
CA ALA A 129 -8.44 12.10 -7.71
C ALA A 129 -9.63 12.19 -8.68
N GLN A 130 -10.46 11.17 -8.69
CA GLN A 130 -11.67 11.06 -9.52
C GLN A 130 -12.97 11.33 -8.73
N SER A 131 -12.84 11.51 -7.40
CA SER A 131 -13.92 11.78 -6.48
C SER A 131 -13.59 12.98 -5.62
N MET A 132 -14.63 13.75 -5.23
CA MET A 132 -14.51 14.83 -4.24
C MET A 132 -14.76 14.33 -2.81
N ALA A 133 -15.15 13.07 -2.63
CA ALA A 133 -15.32 12.48 -1.31
C ALA A 133 -13.98 12.37 -0.59
N GLU A 134 -13.98 12.71 0.69
CA GLU A 134 -12.81 12.54 1.54
C GLU A 134 -12.60 11.05 1.84
N ILE A 135 -11.40 10.54 1.58
CA ILE A 135 -11.03 9.17 1.92
C ILE A 135 -10.71 9.16 3.42
N PRO A 136 -11.42 8.35 4.24
CA PRO A 136 -11.11 8.24 5.67
C PRO A 136 -9.66 7.82 5.90
N GLU A 137 -9.05 8.35 6.97
CA GLU A 137 -7.69 7.96 7.34
C GLU A 137 -7.58 6.46 7.62
N TYR A 138 -6.42 5.89 7.29
CA TYR A 138 -6.14 4.49 7.60
C TYR A 138 -6.16 4.25 9.11
N VAL A 139 -6.97 3.29 9.53
CA VAL A 139 -7.01 2.81 10.91
C VAL A 139 -6.64 1.33 10.91
N GLU A 140 -5.57 0.99 11.62
CA GLU A 140 -5.16 -0.39 11.78
C GLU A 140 -6.24 -1.20 12.50
N LYS A 141 -6.77 -2.23 11.84
CA LYS A 141 -7.80 -3.11 12.41
C LYS A 141 -7.15 -4.13 13.33
N PHE A 142 -7.27 -3.96 14.63
CA PHE A 142 -6.86 -4.98 15.61
C PHE A 142 -7.99 -5.97 15.85
N THR A 143 -7.73 -7.25 15.63
CA THR A 143 -8.64 -8.30 16.07
C THR A 143 -8.41 -8.57 17.55
N VAL A 144 -9.31 -8.09 18.39
CA VAL A 144 -9.30 -8.42 19.82
C VAL A 144 -9.89 -9.82 19.99
N HIS A 145 -9.05 -10.80 20.23
CA HIS A 145 -9.51 -12.10 20.72
C HIS A 145 -9.87 -11.98 22.20
N ALA A 146 -11.15 -11.73 22.50
CA ALA A 146 -11.63 -11.79 23.87
C ALA A 146 -11.59 -13.26 24.34
N TYR A 147 -10.66 -13.59 25.22
CA TYR A 147 -10.71 -14.85 25.95
C TYR A 147 -11.85 -14.75 26.97
N VAL A 148 -12.91 -15.50 26.73
CA VAL A 148 -13.98 -15.71 27.71
C VAL A 148 -13.60 -16.95 28.48
N PRO A 149 -13.32 -16.83 29.80
CA PRO A 149 -12.96 -17.99 30.64
C PRO A 149 -14.14 -18.95 30.85
#